data_435888dbbd04fe21431f5d4fd9fee22a
#
_entry.id   435888dbbd04fe21431f5d4fd9fee22a
#
_cell.length_a   1.000
_cell.length_b   1.000
_cell.length_c   1.000
_cell.angle_alpha   90.00
_cell.angle_beta   90.00
_cell.angle_gamma   90.00
#
_symmetry.space_group_name_H-M   'P 1'
#
loop_
_entity.id
_entity.type
_entity.pdbx_description
1 polymer ?
#
loop_
_entity_poly.entity_id
_entity_poly.type
_entity_poly.pdbx_seq_one_letter_code
_entity_poly.pdbx_strand_id
1 'polypeptide(L)'
;MTKYKIFLLLSILISLFLPAHIVFADTGPKPTMEFEFKQALPDGQVTITSGILYECDQPDCSDAAPLKALGPQRFTCDTLSCSALAYGFSTYHKLEIQFSDGKTRQSNVFKTAGFDSRYTVTIRPDDLLVEAQFSLTELPPAILIIIACICALIGIGLVIGVIIFVIRRSRKK
;
A
#
# COMPACT_ATOMS: atom_id res chain seq x y z
N MET A 1 -18.95 42.82 -22.57
CA MET A 1 -19.29 42.12 -21.32
C MET A 1 -19.11 40.58 -21.36
N THR A 2 -19.09 39.92 -22.50
CA THR A 2 -18.99 38.44 -22.63
C THR A 2 -17.59 37.89 -22.35
N LYS A 3 -16.53 38.61 -22.70
CA LYS A 3 -15.14 38.13 -22.52
C LYS A 3 -14.74 37.98 -21.05
N TYR A 4 -15.18 38.86 -20.16
CA TYR A 4 -14.89 38.78 -18.74
C TYR A 4 -15.59 37.59 -18.04
N LYS A 5 -16.81 37.24 -18.50
CA LYS A 5 -17.56 36.11 -17.95
C LYS A 5 -16.88 34.80 -18.30
N ILE A 6 -16.30 34.67 -19.49
CA ILE A 6 -15.54 33.47 -19.91
C ILE A 6 -14.26 33.35 -19.09
N PHE A 7 -13.54 34.45 -18.86
CA PHE A 7 -12.31 34.46 -18.09
C PHE A 7 -12.55 34.09 -16.64
N LEU A 8 -13.64 34.58 -16.05
CA LEU A 8 -14.04 34.28 -14.66
C LEU A 8 -14.44 32.81 -14.51
N LEU A 9 -15.17 32.23 -15.44
CA LEU A 9 -15.51 30.82 -15.47
C LEU A 9 -14.28 29.92 -15.63
N LEU A 10 -13.33 30.32 -16.45
CA LEU A 10 -12.08 29.59 -16.64
C LEU A 10 -11.22 29.60 -15.38
N SER A 11 -11.16 30.77 -14.69
CA SER A 11 -10.44 30.93 -13.43
C SER A 11 -11.02 30.06 -12.30
N ILE A 12 -12.37 30.01 -12.19
CA ILE A 12 -13.04 29.15 -11.21
C ILE A 12 -12.82 27.68 -11.56
N LEU A 13 -12.85 27.31 -12.83
CA LEU A 13 -12.59 25.94 -13.27
C LEU A 13 -11.16 25.51 -12.93
N ILE A 14 -10.17 26.36 -13.15
CA ILE A 14 -8.77 26.11 -12.83
C ILE A 14 -8.57 25.97 -11.32
N SER A 15 -9.21 26.81 -10.50
CA SER A 15 -9.09 26.73 -9.04
C SER A 15 -9.75 25.45 -8.45
N LEU A 16 -10.75 24.89 -9.10
CA LEU A 16 -11.36 23.60 -8.70
C LEU A 16 -10.45 22.39 -8.99
N PHE A 17 -9.51 22.53 -9.92
CA PHE A 17 -8.55 21.48 -10.26
C PHE A 17 -7.20 21.63 -9.56
N LEU A 18 -6.97 22.70 -8.79
CA LEU A 18 -5.78 22.80 -7.95
C LEU A 18 -5.91 21.78 -6.83
N PRO A 19 -5.00 20.78 -6.76
CA PRO A 19 -5.03 19.82 -5.68
C PRO A 19 -4.85 20.59 -4.37
N ALA A 20 -5.83 20.50 -3.49
CA ALA A 20 -5.65 20.92 -2.11
C ALA A 20 -4.53 20.05 -1.53
N HIS A 21 -3.36 20.63 -1.34
CA HIS A 21 -2.31 19.96 -0.59
C HIS A 21 -2.80 19.82 0.85
N ILE A 22 -3.37 18.65 1.14
CA ILE A 22 -3.68 18.28 2.52
C ILE A 22 -2.32 18.05 3.18
N VAL A 23 -1.87 19.05 3.91
CA VAL A 23 -0.71 18.92 4.80
C VAL A 23 -1.17 18.03 5.95
N PHE A 24 -0.85 16.75 5.88
CA PHE A 24 -0.97 15.86 7.03
C PHE A 24 0.12 16.28 8.02
N ALA A 25 -0.28 16.92 9.14
CA ALA A 25 0.59 17.04 10.29
C ALA A 25 0.89 15.63 10.80
N ASP A 26 2.15 15.34 11.08
CA ASP A 26 2.69 14.03 11.47
C ASP A 26 2.24 13.63 12.91
N THR A 27 0.94 13.45 13.07
CA THR A 27 0.32 12.70 14.16
C THR A 27 -0.22 11.38 13.65
N GLY A 28 0.34 10.88 12.55
CA GLY A 28 -0.12 9.73 11.82
C GLY A 28 -0.10 8.43 12.64
N PRO A 29 -0.93 7.46 12.27
CA PRO A 29 -0.87 6.13 12.85
C PRO A 29 0.56 5.57 12.70
N LYS A 30 1.00 4.80 13.68
CA LYS A 30 2.31 4.14 13.61
C LYS A 30 2.28 3.09 12.48
N PRO A 31 3.40 2.87 11.79
CA PRO A 31 3.45 1.90 10.70
C PRO A 31 3.08 0.50 11.18
N THR A 32 2.32 -0.22 10.35
CA THR A 32 1.85 -1.57 10.65
C THR A 32 2.25 -2.57 9.56
N MET A 33 2.48 -3.82 9.97
CA MET A 33 2.58 -4.96 9.06
C MET A 33 1.53 -5.99 9.46
N GLU A 34 0.76 -6.46 8.49
CA GLU A 34 -0.23 -7.51 8.66
C GLU A 34 0.17 -8.72 7.83
N PHE A 35 0.15 -9.90 8.44
CA PHE A 35 0.52 -11.16 7.82
C PHE A 35 -0.69 -12.09 7.83
N GLU A 36 -1.18 -12.46 6.65
CA GLU A 36 -2.25 -13.44 6.46
C GLU A 36 -1.65 -14.77 6.01
N PHE A 37 -1.86 -15.84 6.79
CA PHE A 37 -1.28 -17.14 6.52
C PHE A 37 -2.22 -18.00 5.69
N LYS A 38 -1.68 -18.51 4.58
CA LYS A 38 -2.35 -19.47 3.68
C LYS A 38 -1.62 -20.81 3.74
N GLN A 39 -2.38 -21.88 3.89
CA GLN A 39 -1.82 -23.21 4.00
C GLN A 39 -1.68 -23.85 2.62
N ALA A 40 -0.48 -24.32 2.31
CA ALA A 40 -0.18 -25.13 1.15
C ALA A 40 0.35 -26.52 1.55
N LEU A 41 -0.14 -27.05 2.70
CA LEU A 41 0.30 -28.34 3.24
C LEU A 41 -0.65 -29.45 2.80
N PRO A 42 -0.13 -30.60 2.33
CA PRO A 42 -0.96 -31.75 1.95
C PRO A 42 -1.59 -32.48 3.15
N ASP A 43 -0.98 -32.41 4.33
CA ASP A 43 -1.27 -33.28 5.47
C ASP A 43 -2.03 -32.60 6.63
N GLY A 44 -2.79 -31.56 6.35
CA GLY A 44 -3.67 -30.95 7.36
C GLY A 44 -3.36 -29.51 7.73
N GLN A 45 -4.27 -28.95 8.52
CA GLN A 45 -4.14 -27.56 8.97
C GLN A 45 -3.22 -27.46 10.20
N VAL A 46 -2.23 -26.55 10.14
CA VAL A 46 -1.42 -26.16 11.29
C VAL A 46 -1.85 -24.78 11.78
N THR A 47 -1.75 -24.54 13.07
CA THR A 47 -2.01 -23.24 13.70
C THR A 47 -0.73 -22.64 14.23
N ILE A 48 -0.67 -21.32 14.29
CA ILE A 48 0.47 -20.59 14.84
C ILE A 48 0.42 -20.68 16.36
N THR A 49 1.54 -21.01 16.98
CA THR A 49 1.70 -21.02 18.44
C THR A 49 2.51 -19.84 18.94
N SER A 50 3.52 -19.43 18.19
CA SER A 50 4.33 -18.24 18.49
C SER A 50 5.03 -17.74 17.22
N GLY A 51 5.52 -16.49 17.24
CA GLY A 51 6.27 -15.94 16.15
C GLY A 51 7.23 -14.85 16.57
N ILE A 52 8.27 -14.67 15.77
CA ILE A 52 9.26 -13.61 15.90
C ILE A 52 9.41 -12.92 14.54
N LEU A 53 9.31 -11.59 14.53
CA LEU A 53 9.69 -10.77 13.39
C LEU A 53 11.10 -10.25 13.62
N TYR A 54 11.98 -10.48 12.66
CA TYR A 54 13.34 -9.95 12.64
C TYR A 54 13.41 -8.73 11.73
N GLU A 55 14.16 -7.74 12.18
CA GLU A 55 14.56 -6.55 11.40
C GLU A 55 15.99 -6.74 10.91
N CYS A 56 16.26 -6.32 9.69
CA CYS A 56 17.57 -6.43 9.05
C CYS A 56 17.87 -5.18 8.24
N ASP A 57 19.09 -4.69 8.29
CA ASP A 57 19.57 -3.59 7.45
C ASP A 57 20.23 -4.14 6.17
N GLN A 58 20.77 -5.38 6.25
CA GLN A 58 21.36 -6.06 5.10
C GLN A 58 20.33 -6.87 4.31
N PRO A 59 20.43 -6.89 2.97
CA PRO A 59 19.47 -7.60 2.11
C PRO A 59 19.47 -9.13 2.27
N ASP A 60 20.50 -9.70 2.85
CA ASP A 60 20.60 -11.14 3.18
C ASP A 60 20.18 -11.45 4.62
N CYS A 61 19.82 -10.41 5.40
CA CYS A 61 19.51 -10.51 6.82
C CYS A 61 20.61 -11.21 7.67
N SER A 62 21.88 -11.06 7.32
CA SER A 62 23.01 -11.56 8.12
C SER A 62 23.11 -10.87 9.47
N ASP A 63 22.53 -9.69 9.61
CA ASP A 63 22.46 -8.84 10.80
C ASP A 63 21.10 -8.93 11.53
N ALA A 64 20.30 -9.95 11.26
CA ALA A 64 18.95 -10.11 11.79
C ALA A 64 18.90 -9.93 13.31
N ALA A 65 18.06 -9.02 13.77
CA ALA A 65 17.76 -8.80 15.18
C ALA A 65 16.24 -8.88 15.42
N PRO A 66 15.78 -9.49 16.53
CA PRO A 66 14.36 -9.46 16.85
C PRO A 66 13.83 -8.05 16.94
N LEU A 67 12.61 -7.82 16.39
CA LEU A 67 11.97 -6.51 16.43
C LEU A 67 11.99 -5.93 17.83
N LYS A 68 12.77 -4.86 18.01
CA LYS A 68 12.91 -4.19 19.29
C LYS A 68 11.69 -3.34 19.58
N ALA A 69 10.91 -3.82 20.50
CA ALA A 69 9.71 -3.17 20.90
C ALA A 69 9.96 -1.83 21.62
N LEU A 70 9.34 -0.69 21.14
CA LEU A 70 9.17 0.54 21.92
C LEU A 70 7.93 0.46 22.84
N GLY A 71 7.57 -0.72 23.33
CA GLY A 71 6.42 -0.98 24.18
C GLY A 71 5.98 -2.45 24.14
N PRO A 72 5.10 -2.91 25.02
CA PRO A 72 4.60 -4.26 25.02
C PRO A 72 3.78 -4.53 23.75
N GLN A 73 3.91 -5.72 23.22
CA GLN A 73 3.09 -6.28 22.13
C GLN A 73 3.28 -5.63 20.75
N ARG A 74 4.43 -5.92 20.13
CA ARG A 74 4.65 -5.42 18.80
C ARG A 74 4.49 -6.41 17.69
N PHE A 75 4.80 -7.65 17.97
CA PHE A 75 4.51 -8.76 17.07
C PHE A 75 3.62 -9.72 17.82
N THR A 76 2.39 -9.80 17.40
CA THR A 76 1.36 -10.67 17.99
C THR A 76 0.79 -11.56 16.91
N CYS A 77 0.60 -12.83 17.25
CA CYS A 77 0.03 -13.82 16.34
C CYS A 77 -1.27 -14.38 16.91
N ASP A 78 -2.21 -14.59 16.03
CA ASP A 78 -3.41 -15.38 16.21
C ASP A 78 -3.26 -16.71 15.45
N THR A 79 -4.29 -17.52 15.38
CA THR A 79 -4.24 -18.86 14.78
C THR A 79 -3.73 -18.90 13.33
N LEU A 80 -4.07 -17.89 12.51
CA LEU A 80 -3.72 -17.78 11.08
C LEU A 80 -3.31 -16.38 10.65
N SER A 81 -3.04 -15.49 11.59
CA SER A 81 -2.60 -14.13 11.28
C SER A 81 -1.58 -13.64 12.29
N CYS A 82 -0.70 -12.75 11.85
CA CYS A 82 0.19 -12.02 12.73
C CYS A 82 0.18 -10.55 12.36
N SER A 83 0.42 -9.70 13.35
CA SER A 83 0.57 -8.26 13.12
C SER A 83 1.76 -7.69 13.87
N ALA A 84 2.45 -6.77 13.24
CA ALA A 84 3.50 -5.97 13.85
C ALA A 84 3.05 -4.52 13.91
N LEU A 85 3.06 -3.93 15.11
CA LEU A 85 2.75 -2.52 15.33
C LEU A 85 4.03 -1.74 15.58
N ALA A 86 4.15 -0.58 14.94
CA ALA A 86 5.27 0.32 15.11
C ALA A 86 6.62 -0.41 14.91
N TYR A 87 6.72 -1.18 13.82
CA TYR A 87 7.99 -1.75 13.41
C TYR A 87 9.03 -0.65 13.17
N GLY A 88 10.32 -1.02 13.25
CA GLY A 88 11.42 -0.08 13.02
C GLY A 88 11.51 0.38 11.57
N PHE A 89 12.53 1.18 11.28
CA PHE A 89 12.76 1.72 9.94
C PHE A 89 13.64 0.81 9.06
N SER A 90 13.88 -0.43 9.50
CA SER A 90 14.66 -1.39 8.72
C SER A 90 13.98 -1.73 7.41
N THR A 91 14.79 -1.86 6.36
CA THR A 91 14.29 -2.08 5.00
C THR A 91 13.88 -3.54 4.77
N TYR A 92 14.56 -4.47 5.45
CA TYR A 92 14.36 -5.90 5.26
C TYR A 92 13.90 -6.56 6.55
N HIS A 93 13.14 -7.63 6.37
CA HIS A 93 12.56 -8.38 7.49
C HIS A 93 12.57 -9.87 7.18
N LYS A 94 12.50 -10.67 8.25
CA LYS A 94 12.39 -12.13 8.20
C LYS A 94 11.44 -12.60 9.30
N LEU A 95 10.57 -13.57 8.98
CA LEU A 95 9.68 -14.19 9.94
C LEU A 95 10.24 -15.54 10.42
N GLU A 96 10.04 -15.83 11.69
CA GLU A 96 10.22 -17.14 12.27
C GLU A 96 8.95 -17.50 13.05
N ILE A 97 8.27 -18.56 12.64
CA ILE A 97 6.97 -18.95 13.20
C ILE A 97 7.04 -20.40 13.69
N GLN A 98 6.59 -20.60 14.90
CA GLN A 98 6.38 -21.91 15.48
C GLN A 98 4.92 -22.34 15.31
N PHE A 99 4.71 -23.57 14.88
CA PHE A 99 3.39 -24.12 14.59
C PHE A 99 3.00 -25.25 15.55
N SER A 100 1.71 -25.59 15.52
CA SER A 100 1.12 -26.65 16.36
C SER A 100 1.65 -28.05 16.06
N ASP A 101 2.29 -28.26 14.90
CA ASP A 101 3.02 -29.49 14.56
C ASP A 101 4.40 -29.59 15.24
N GLY A 102 4.76 -28.63 16.07
CA GLY A 102 6.04 -28.53 16.75
C GLY A 102 7.20 -28.03 15.88
N LYS A 103 6.97 -27.77 14.61
CA LYS A 103 8.01 -27.26 13.71
C LYS A 103 8.10 -25.73 13.77
N THR A 104 9.33 -25.25 13.68
CA THR A 104 9.63 -23.83 13.46
C THR A 104 10.03 -23.65 12.01
N ARG A 105 9.36 -22.72 11.31
CA ARG A 105 9.66 -22.38 9.92
C ARG A 105 10.10 -20.94 9.79
N GLN A 106 11.07 -20.70 8.92
CA GLN A 106 11.58 -19.37 8.63
C GLN A 106 11.14 -18.94 7.24
N SER A 107 10.91 -17.62 7.07
CA SER A 107 10.55 -17.06 5.77
C SER A 107 11.79 -16.74 4.92
N ASN A 108 11.54 -16.51 3.63
CA ASN A 108 12.45 -15.69 2.83
C ASN A 108 12.62 -14.31 3.46
N VAL A 109 13.70 -13.62 3.11
CA VAL A 109 13.84 -12.20 3.40
C VAL A 109 12.87 -11.43 2.53
N PHE A 110 12.12 -10.49 3.12
CA PHE A 110 11.20 -9.64 2.39
C PHE A 110 11.45 -8.17 2.71
N LYS A 111 11.07 -7.31 1.78
CA LYS A 111 11.25 -5.86 1.90
C LYS A 111 9.98 -5.23 2.42
N THR A 112 10.13 -4.18 3.24
CA THR A 112 9.00 -3.32 3.62
C THR A 112 8.34 -2.75 2.38
N ALA A 113 7.03 -3.00 2.21
CA ALA A 113 6.29 -2.58 1.03
C ALA A 113 5.80 -1.13 1.15
N GLY A 114 5.41 -0.70 2.35
CA GLY A 114 4.90 0.65 2.59
C GLY A 114 4.60 0.89 4.07
N PHE A 115 3.88 1.97 4.36
CA PHE A 115 3.59 2.37 5.74
C PHE A 115 2.63 1.39 6.43
N ASP A 116 1.59 0.94 5.72
CA ASP A 116 0.65 -0.10 6.18
C ASP A 116 0.78 -1.29 5.22
N SER A 117 1.77 -2.13 5.50
CA SER A 117 2.11 -3.25 4.62
C SER A 117 1.29 -4.47 4.93
N ARG A 118 0.75 -5.11 3.89
CA ARG A 118 0.07 -6.40 3.99
C ARG A 118 0.84 -7.46 3.24
N TYR A 119 0.95 -8.63 3.86
CA TYR A 119 1.68 -9.76 3.30
C TYR A 119 0.81 -11.02 3.32
N THR A 120 0.89 -11.79 2.25
CA THR A 120 0.43 -13.17 2.24
C THR A 120 1.61 -14.06 2.60
N VAL A 121 1.44 -14.92 3.58
CA VAL A 121 2.44 -15.89 4.01
C VAL A 121 1.97 -17.28 3.64
N THR A 122 2.61 -17.91 2.67
CA THR A 122 2.30 -19.30 2.28
C THR A 122 3.11 -20.25 3.14
N ILE A 123 2.42 -21.11 3.91
CA ILE A 123 3.05 -22.14 4.74
C ILE A 123 3.41 -23.32 3.86
N ARG A 124 4.70 -23.64 3.77
CA ARG A 124 5.26 -24.80 3.08
C ARG A 124 5.72 -25.84 4.08
N PRO A 125 6.06 -27.07 3.64
CA PRO A 125 6.52 -28.13 4.55
C PRO A 125 7.71 -27.71 5.42
N ASP A 126 8.69 -26.99 4.85
CA ASP A 126 9.96 -26.70 5.49
C ASP A 126 10.23 -25.21 5.70
N ASP A 127 9.51 -24.33 5.01
CA ASP A 127 9.71 -22.88 5.04
C ASP A 127 8.39 -22.08 4.96
N LEU A 128 8.52 -20.76 4.97
CA LEU A 128 7.44 -19.80 4.73
C LEU A 128 7.80 -18.95 3.50
N LEU A 129 6.85 -18.73 2.62
CA LEU A 129 6.98 -17.75 1.54
C LEU A 129 6.18 -16.50 1.88
N VAL A 130 6.85 -15.39 2.09
CA VAL A 130 6.23 -14.07 2.32
C VAL A 130 6.22 -13.27 1.03
N GLU A 131 5.04 -12.83 0.62
CA GLU A 131 4.80 -12.02 -0.56
C GLU A 131 4.00 -10.78 -0.18
N ALA A 132 4.45 -9.60 -0.61
CA ALA A 132 3.71 -8.36 -0.38
C ALA A 132 2.40 -8.37 -1.17
N GLN A 133 1.31 -8.01 -0.51
CA GLN A 133 0.05 -7.74 -1.19
C GLN A 133 0.13 -6.35 -1.83
N PHE A 134 -0.07 -6.29 -3.13
CA PHE A 134 -0.09 -5.03 -3.84
C PHE A 134 -1.35 -4.25 -3.48
N SER A 135 -1.20 -3.09 -2.86
CA SER A 135 -2.28 -2.13 -2.66
C SER A 135 -2.19 -1.02 -3.70
N LEU A 136 -3.31 -0.71 -4.35
CA LEU A 136 -3.40 0.43 -5.27
C LEU A 136 -3.06 1.78 -4.62
N THR A 137 -3.12 1.85 -3.28
CA THR A 137 -2.73 3.03 -2.51
C THR A 137 -1.22 3.28 -2.50
N GLU A 138 -0.42 2.28 -2.87
CA GLU A 138 1.05 2.38 -2.94
C GLU A 138 1.57 2.81 -4.33
N LEU A 139 0.68 3.18 -5.24
CA LEU A 139 1.11 3.75 -6.53
C LEU A 139 1.98 4.99 -6.27
N PRO A 140 3.18 5.05 -6.87
CA PRO A 140 4.03 6.22 -6.74
C PRO A 140 3.23 7.48 -7.08
N PRO A 141 3.37 8.57 -6.32
CA PRO A 141 2.60 9.79 -6.54
C PRO A 141 2.72 10.30 -7.98
N ALA A 142 3.86 10.01 -8.65
CA ALA A 142 4.04 10.31 -10.06
C ALA A 142 3.02 9.61 -10.97
N ILE A 143 2.68 8.35 -10.70
CA ILE A 143 1.68 7.60 -11.48
C ILE A 143 0.29 8.17 -11.26
N LEU A 144 -0.06 8.53 -10.02
CA LEU A 144 -1.33 9.17 -9.70
C LEU A 144 -1.48 10.51 -10.41
N ILE A 145 -0.41 11.30 -10.46
CA ILE A 145 -0.37 12.58 -11.19
C ILE A 145 -0.57 12.35 -12.69
N ILE A 146 0.11 11.36 -13.28
CA ILE A 146 -0.05 11.03 -14.70
C ILE A 146 -1.49 10.63 -15.01
N ILE A 147 -2.10 9.78 -14.21
CA ILE A 147 -3.49 9.37 -14.37
C ILE A 147 -4.42 10.58 -14.28
N ALA A 148 -4.23 11.45 -13.28
CA ALA A 148 -5.02 12.67 -13.10
C ALA A 148 -4.88 13.62 -14.30
N CYS A 149 -3.67 13.80 -14.83
CA CYS A 149 -3.44 14.60 -16.03
C CYS A 149 -4.14 14.03 -17.27
N ILE A 150 -4.09 12.72 -17.48
CA ILE A 150 -4.78 12.06 -18.61
C ILE A 150 -6.29 12.25 -18.48
N CYS A 151 -6.86 12.03 -17.30
CA CYS A 151 -8.29 12.24 -17.05
C CYS A 151 -8.71 13.70 -17.30
N ALA A 152 -7.89 14.67 -16.89
CA ALA A 152 -8.13 16.08 -17.12
C ALA A 152 -8.11 16.43 -18.62
N LEU A 153 -7.16 15.91 -19.39
CA LEU A 153 -7.06 16.12 -20.83
C LEU A 153 -8.28 15.52 -21.57
N ILE A 154 -8.71 14.34 -21.19
CA ILE A 154 -9.91 13.71 -21.74
C ILE A 154 -11.16 14.57 -21.44
N GLY A 155 -11.29 15.06 -20.19
CA GLY A 155 -12.38 15.94 -19.79
C GLY A 155 -12.43 17.24 -20.60
N ILE A 156 -11.30 17.90 -20.77
CA ILE A 156 -11.18 19.12 -21.59
C ILE A 156 -11.55 18.83 -23.05
N GLY A 157 -11.06 17.71 -23.61
CA GLY A 157 -11.38 17.30 -24.98
C GLY A 157 -12.88 17.09 -25.20
N LEU A 158 -13.56 16.45 -24.23
CA LEU A 158 -15.01 16.25 -24.28
C LEU A 158 -15.77 17.60 -24.24
N VAL A 159 -15.38 18.51 -23.35
CA VAL A 159 -16.01 19.84 -23.25
C VAL A 159 -15.85 20.63 -24.55
N ILE A 160 -14.64 20.64 -25.12
CA ILE A 160 -14.38 21.31 -26.42
C ILE A 160 -15.21 20.65 -27.53
N GLY A 161 -15.27 19.33 -27.57
CA GLY A 161 -16.08 18.58 -28.53
C GLY A 161 -17.57 18.96 -28.47
N VAL A 162 -18.13 19.03 -27.27
CA VAL A 162 -19.53 19.46 -27.05
C VAL A 162 -19.73 20.90 -27.51
N ILE A 163 -18.84 21.81 -27.19
CA ILE A 163 -18.93 23.22 -27.59
C ILE A 163 -18.93 23.34 -29.13
N ILE A 164 -18.00 22.66 -29.81
CA ILE A 164 -17.91 22.66 -31.27
C ILE A 164 -19.18 22.07 -31.88
N PHE A 165 -19.69 20.98 -31.33
CA PHE A 165 -20.93 20.36 -31.80
C PHE A 165 -22.12 21.30 -31.68
N VAL A 166 -22.29 21.97 -30.54
CA VAL A 166 -23.39 22.94 -30.33
C VAL A 166 -23.26 24.11 -31.28
N ILE A 167 -22.07 24.66 -31.48
CA ILE A 167 -21.85 25.78 -32.43
C ILE A 167 -22.17 25.38 -33.88
N ARG A 168 -21.73 24.19 -34.31
CA ARG A 168 -22.02 23.67 -35.64
C ARG A 168 -23.52 23.42 -35.86
N ARG A 169 -24.23 22.94 -34.85
CA ARG A 169 -25.69 22.72 -34.91
C ARG A 169 -26.45 24.04 -34.96
N SER A 170 -25.99 25.05 -34.24
CA SER A 170 -26.59 26.39 -34.20
C SER A 170 -26.43 27.15 -35.52
N ARG A 171 -25.38 26.89 -36.31
CA ARG A 171 -25.15 27.53 -37.62
C ARG A 171 -25.93 26.88 -38.79
N LYS A 172 -26.59 25.73 -38.56
CA LYS A 172 -27.38 25.03 -39.56
C LYS A 172 -28.89 25.34 -39.50
N LYS A 173 -29.27 26.17 -38.51
CA LYS A 173 -30.62 26.78 -38.45
C LYS A 173 -30.57 28.23 -38.90
#